data_644a795df8b483d60adac38b2a6abfaf
#
_entry.id   644a795df8b483d60adac38b2a6abfaf
#
_cell.length_a   1.000
_cell.length_b   1.000
_cell.length_c   1.000
_cell.angle_alpha   90.00
_cell.angle_beta   90.00
_cell.angle_gamma   90.00
#
_symmetry.space_group_name_H-M   'P 1'
#
loop_
_entity.id
_entity.type
_entity.pdbx_description
1 polymer ?
#
loop_
_entity_poly.entity_id
_entity_poly.type
_entity_poly.pdbx_seq_one_letter_code
_entity_poly.pdbx_strand_id
1 'polypeptide(L)'
;FGCTIACGRISKIDETHFTVQNRPQYWGANGGLEYEAAWALGAANGVNDLEALQFANLICNEDGIDPITFGATVGAVMELYEMGVLTKEQIGIEAPFGSAKALCHLAEITARSEGFGKEMGLGSKRLTEKYGHPELSMSVKGQEFPAYDGRVI
;
A
#
# COMPACT_ATOMS: atom_id res chain seq x y z
N PHE A 1 9.04 21.46 -10.25
CA PHE A 1 9.93 22.41 -10.91
C PHE A 1 9.86 23.74 -10.17
N GLY A 2 11.01 24.34 -9.81
CA GLY A 2 11.08 25.61 -9.09
C GLY A 2 10.85 25.53 -7.57
N CYS A 3 10.68 24.36 -6.99
CA CYS A 3 10.64 24.20 -5.56
C CYS A 3 12.05 24.20 -4.97
N THR A 4 12.28 25.03 -3.95
CA THR A 4 13.61 25.17 -3.30
C THR A 4 14.00 23.96 -2.47
N ILE A 5 13.02 23.19 -1.96
CA ILE A 5 13.28 21.98 -1.18
C ILE A 5 13.72 20.83 -2.08
N ALA A 6 13.17 20.74 -3.29
CA ALA A 6 13.55 19.78 -4.32
C ALA A 6 13.59 18.31 -3.82
N CYS A 7 12.63 17.91 -2.98
CA CYS A 7 12.57 16.55 -2.42
C CYS A 7 11.98 15.50 -3.36
N GLY A 8 11.50 15.91 -4.53
CA GLY A 8 10.98 14.99 -5.55
C GLY A 8 12.05 14.00 -6.00
N ARG A 9 11.63 12.76 -6.22
CA ARG A 9 12.50 11.65 -6.62
C ARG A 9 12.05 11.08 -7.95
N ILE A 10 12.98 10.48 -8.64
CA ILE A 10 12.74 9.66 -9.83
C ILE A 10 13.31 8.28 -9.54
N SER A 11 12.56 7.25 -9.85
CA SER A 11 12.96 5.87 -9.66
C SER A 11 12.68 5.05 -10.90
N LYS A 12 13.29 3.88 -10.95
CA LYS A 12 13.07 2.87 -11.98
C LYS A 12 12.97 1.51 -11.29
N ILE A 13 12.04 0.67 -11.75
CA ILE A 13 11.94 -0.72 -11.35
C ILE A 13 12.75 -1.55 -12.35
N ASP A 14 13.55 -2.50 -11.87
CA ASP A 14 14.32 -3.40 -12.73
C ASP A 14 13.35 -4.25 -13.58
N GLU A 15 13.67 -4.39 -14.86
CA GLU A 15 12.80 -5.07 -15.84
C GLU A 15 12.62 -6.56 -15.54
N THR A 16 13.49 -7.15 -14.72
CA THR A 16 13.41 -8.53 -14.25
C THR A 16 12.58 -8.70 -12.98
N HIS A 17 12.23 -7.60 -12.30
CA HIS A 17 11.43 -7.66 -11.07
C HIS A 17 10.04 -8.25 -11.34
N PHE A 18 9.54 -9.08 -10.43
CA PHE A 18 8.29 -9.84 -10.61
C PHE A 18 7.07 -8.97 -10.93
N THR A 19 7.05 -7.70 -10.49
CA THR A 19 5.93 -6.79 -10.73
C THR A 19 5.85 -6.31 -12.17
N VAL A 20 6.98 -6.17 -12.85
CA VAL A 20 7.06 -5.56 -14.19
C VAL A 20 7.61 -6.50 -15.25
N GLN A 21 8.02 -7.69 -14.89
CA GLN A 21 8.49 -8.72 -15.81
C GLN A 21 7.41 -8.98 -16.87
N ASN A 22 7.76 -8.84 -18.14
CA ASN A 22 6.83 -8.90 -19.27
C ASN A 22 5.77 -7.79 -19.33
N ARG A 23 6.00 -6.66 -18.65
CA ARG A 23 5.10 -5.49 -18.63
C ARG A 23 5.84 -4.22 -19.06
N PRO A 24 6.18 -4.08 -20.36
CA PRO A 24 7.02 -2.98 -20.84
C PRO A 24 6.42 -1.58 -20.60
N GLN A 25 5.11 -1.47 -20.41
CA GLN A 25 4.45 -0.22 -20.06
C GLN A 25 4.90 0.36 -18.70
N TYR A 26 5.47 -0.44 -17.82
CA TYR A 26 5.99 -0.01 -16.51
C TYR A 26 7.51 0.15 -16.50
N TRP A 27 8.18 -0.11 -17.62
CA TRP A 27 9.61 0.10 -17.73
C TRP A 27 9.91 1.58 -17.92
N GLY A 28 11.03 2.02 -17.42
CA GLY A 28 11.42 3.41 -17.50
C GLY A 28 11.35 4.13 -16.15
N ALA A 29 11.55 5.43 -16.19
CA ALA A 29 11.57 6.27 -15.00
C ALA A 29 10.14 6.62 -14.56
N ASN A 30 9.87 6.44 -13.28
CA ASN A 30 8.61 6.78 -12.63
C ASN A 30 8.83 7.82 -11.54
N GLY A 31 7.75 8.40 -11.03
CA GLY A 31 7.78 9.21 -9.81
C GLY A 31 8.30 8.39 -8.64
N GLY A 32 9.25 8.96 -7.87
CA GLY A 32 9.85 8.27 -6.75
C GLY A 32 8.95 8.23 -5.52
N LEU A 33 9.24 7.28 -4.63
CA LEU A 33 8.60 7.18 -3.33
C LEU A 33 8.85 8.44 -2.49
N GLU A 34 7.80 9.07 -2.02
CA GLU A 34 7.87 10.04 -0.93
C GLU A 34 8.08 9.32 0.40
N TYR A 35 8.60 10.06 1.40
CA TYR A 35 8.88 9.49 2.72
C TYR A 35 7.66 8.78 3.33
N GLU A 36 6.51 9.45 3.33
CA GLU A 36 5.27 8.92 3.90
C GLU A 36 4.77 7.68 3.15
N ALA A 37 4.85 7.67 1.82
CA ALA A 37 4.49 6.53 1.01
C ALA A 37 5.42 5.32 1.27
N ALA A 38 6.74 5.57 1.35
CA ALA A 38 7.71 4.52 1.65
C ALA A 38 7.49 3.90 3.03
N TRP A 39 7.13 4.72 4.02
CA TRP A 39 6.80 4.24 5.36
C TRP A 39 5.50 3.44 5.36
N ALA A 40 4.42 4.00 4.82
CA ALA A 40 3.09 3.39 4.87
C ALA A 40 3.02 2.07 4.09
N LEU A 41 3.60 2.02 2.89
CA LEU A 41 3.62 0.81 2.06
C LEU A 41 4.63 -0.22 2.56
N GLY A 42 5.77 0.24 3.08
CA GLY A 42 6.93 -0.57 3.42
C GLY A 42 7.09 -0.85 4.90
N ALA A 43 7.72 0.06 5.62
CA ALA A 43 8.15 -0.16 7.00
C ALA A 43 6.98 -0.52 7.95
N ALA A 44 5.83 0.13 7.80
CA ALA A 44 4.64 -0.15 8.60
C ALA A 44 4.10 -1.58 8.39
N ASN A 45 4.32 -2.17 7.21
CA ASN A 45 3.85 -3.49 6.83
C ASN A 45 4.97 -4.56 6.82
N GLY A 46 6.19 -4.20 7.26
CA GLY A 46 7.34 -5.09 7.25
C GLY A 46 7.85 -5.46 5.86
N VAL A 47 7.41 -4.78 4.81
CA VAL A 47 7.84 -5.03 3.44
C VAL A 47 9.15 -4.30 3.17
N ASN A 48 10.20 -5.04 2.83
CA ASN A 48 11.55 -4.53 2.59
C ASN A 48 12.01 -4.57 1.12
N ASP A 49 11.11 -4.86 0.20
CA ASP A 49 11.36 -4.89 -1.24
C ASP A 49 11.06 -3.51 -1.84
N LEU A 50 12.11 -2.72 -2.06
CA LEU A 50 12.00 -1.34 -2.54
C LEU A 50 11.28 -1.23 -3.89
N GLU A 51 11.52 -2.17 -4.79
CA GLU A 51 10.90 -2.16 -6.12
C GLU A 51 9.42 -2.53 -6.07
N ALA A 52 9.02 -3.41 -5.14
CA ALA A 52 7.62 -3.69 -4.86
C ALA A 52 6.91 -2.46 -4.28
N LEU A 53 7.56 -1.72 -3.36
CA LEU A 53 7.01 -0.45 -2.85
C LEU A 53 6.85 0.57 -3.97
N GLN A 54 7.83 0.65 -4.84
CA GLN A 54 7.83 1.55 -5.99
C GLN A 54 6.68 1.22 -6.95
N PHE A 55 6.44 -0.07 -7.21
CA PHE A 55 5.33 -0.52 -8.04
C PHE A 55 3.98 -0.20 -7.40
N ALA A 56 3.80 -0.50 -6.11
CA ALA A 56 2.57 -0.18 -5.40
C ALA A 56 2.28 1.33 -5.40
N ASN A 57 3.31 2.16 -5.17
CA ASN A 57 3.21 3.61 -5.25
C ASN A 57 2.85 4.11 -6.65
N LEU A 58 3.42 3.50 -7.69
CA LEU A 58 3.07 3.83 -9.08
C LEU A 58 1.58 3.57 -9.34
N ILE A 59 1.07 2.40 -8.96
CA ILE A 59 -0.35 2.07 -9.10
C ILE A 59 -1.23 3.06 -8.32
N CYS A 60 -0.87 3.38 -7.07
CA CYS A 60 -1.61 4.36 -6.29
C CYS A 60 -1.69 5.72 -6.98
N ASN A 61 -0.57 6.21 -7.52
CA ASN A 61 -0.50 7.51 -8.19
C ASN A 61 -1.29 7.55 -9.51
N GLU A 62 -1.18 6.50 -10.32
CA GLU A 62 -1.86 6.44 -11.62
C GLU A 62 -3.38 6.31 -11.47
N ASP A 63 -3.84 5.60 -10.44
CA ASP A 63 -5.27 5.31 -10.22
C ASP A 63 -5.92 6.20 -9.15
N GLY A 64 -5.20 7.20 -8.63
CA GLY A 64 -5.74 8.20 -7.71
C GLY A 64 -6.02 7.65 -6.30
N ILE A 65 -5.22 6.70 -5.85
CA ILE A 65 -5.28 6.11 -4.50
C ILE A 65 -4.26 6.81 -3.61
N ASP A 66 -4.67 7.22 -2.42
CA ASP A 66 -3.73 7.73 -1.42
C ASP A 66 -2.84 6.60 -0.89
N PRO A 67 -1.51 6.64 -1.08
CA PRO A 67 -0.62 5.57 -0.66
C PRO A 67 -0.53 5.41 0.86
N ILE A 68 -0.79 6.46 1.65
CA ILE A 68 -0.77 6.39 3.11
C ILE A 68 -1.99 5.59 3.60
N THR A 69 -3.18 5.98 3.17
CA THR A 69 -4.43 5.28 3.48
C THR A 69 -4.38 3.83 2.97
N PHE A 70 -3.88 3.63 1.75
CA PHE A 70 -3.75 2.30 1.18
C PHE A 70 -2.79 1.43 2.00
N GLY A 71 -1.61 1.94 2.37
CA GLY A 71 -0.62 1.23 3.18
C GLY A 71 -1.17 0.82 4.55
N ALA A 72 -1.85 1.72 5.24
CA ALA A 72 -2.50 1.42 6.53
C ALA A 72 -3.63 0.38 6.38
N THR A 73 -4.37 0.42 5.27
CA THR A 73 -5.41 -0.58 4.97
C THR A 73 -4.79 -1.95 4.68
N VAL A 74 -3.66 -2.00 3.97
CA VAL A 74 -2.89 -3.23 3.76
C VAL A 74 -2.42 -3.82 5.09
N GLY A 75 -1.89 -2.99 5.99
CA GLY A 75 -1.50 -3.43 7.34
C GLY A 75 -2.65 -4.06 8.11
N ALA A 76 -3.81 -3.43 8.10
CA ALA A 76 -5.01 -3.99 8.72
C ALA A 76 -5.43 -5.33 8.10
N VAL A 77 -5.32 -5.48 6.78
CA VAL A 77 -5.60 -6.76 6.09
C VAL A 77 -4.59 -7.84 6.47
N MET A 78 -3.30 -7.49 6.55
CA MET A 78 -2.25 -8.42 6.97
C MET A 78 -2.48 -8.90 8.41
N GLU A 79 -2.84 -8.01 9.33
CA GLU A 79 -3.19 -8.36 10.70
C GLU A 79 -4.42 -9.29 10.75
N LEU A 80 -5.50 -8.92 10.07
CA LEU A 80 -6.72 -9.75 9.99
C LEU A 80 -6.43 -11.13 9.38
N TYR A 81 -5.51 -11.21 8.43
CA TYR A 81 -5.06 -12.48 7.85
C TYR A 81 -4.29 -13.32 8.88
N GLU A 82 -3.32 -12.75 9.59
CA GLU A 82 -2.55 -13.48 10.62
C GLU A 82 -3.41 -13.89 11.82
N MET A 83 -4.45 -13.12 12.13
CA MET A 83 -5.47 -13.50 13.14
C MET A 83 -6.41 -14.62 12.65
N GLY A 84 -6.37 -14.99 11.38
CA GLY A 84 -7.27 -15.98 10.80
C GLY A 84 -8.70 -15.48 10.56
N VAL A 85 -8.93 -14.17 10.63
CA VAL A 85 -10.23 -13.53 10.34
C VAL A 85 -10.48 -13.46 8.84
N LEU A 86 -9.42 -13.15 8.08
CA LEU A 86 -9.42 -13.19 6.63
C LEU A 86 -8.64 -14.41 6.13
N THR A 87 -9.10 -14.99 5.04
CA THR A 87 -8.45 -16.14 4.41
C THR A 87 -7.85 -15.80 3.05
N LYS A 88 -6.93 -16.64 2.60
CA LYS A 88 -6.34 -16.55 1.25
C LYS A 88 -7.42 -16.51 0.14
N GLU A 89 -8.47 -17.30 0.31
CA GLU A 89 -9.56 -17.41 -0.68
C GLU A 89 -10.36 -16.11 -0.78
N GLN A 90 -10.53 -15.41 0.33
CA GLN A 90 -11.21 -14.10 0.36
C GLN A 90 -10.35 -13.00 -0.23
N ILE A 91 -9.07 -12.95 0.14
CA ILE A 91 -8.13 -11.91 -0.31
C ILE A 91 -7.65 -12.17 -1.75
N GLY A 92 -7.55 -13.45 -2.16
CA GLY A 92 -6.99 -13.88 -3.44
C GLY A 92 -5.51 -14.23 -3.38
N ILE A 93 -4.84 -13.98 -2.24
CA ILE A 93 -3.43 -14.27 -2.02
C ILE A 93 -3.16 -14.47 -0.52
N GLU A 94 -2.08 -15.15 -0.16
CA GLU A 94 -1.57 -15.14 1.21
C GLU A 94 -1.01 -13.76 1.55
N ALA A 95 -1.45 -13.19 2.66
CA ALA A 95 -1.14 -11.82 3.02
C ALA A 95 -0.52 -11.68 4.43
N PRO A 96 0.55 -12.42 4.76
CA PRO A 96 1.26 -12.20 6.01
C PRO A 96 2.04 -10.87 5.97
N PHE A 97 2.36 -10.31 7.13
CA PHE A 97 3.25 -9.15 7.21
C PHE A 97 4.57 -9.43 6.46
N GLY A 98 5.10 -8.40 5.80
CA GLY A 98 6.31 -8.49 4.98
C GLY A 98 6.11 -9.02 3.55
N SER A 99 4.88 -9.39 3.16
CA SER A 99 4.63 -9.93 1.82
C SER A 99 4.58 -8.84 0.75
N ALA A 100 5.68 -8.66 0.03
CA ALA A 100 5.75 -7.79 -1.14
C ALA A 100 4.74 -8.19 -2.23
N LYS A 101 4.52 -9.50 -2.41
CA LYS A 101 3.55 -10.02 -3.38
C LYS A 101 2.11 -9.64 -3.02
N ALA A 102 1.75 -9.73 -1.72
CA ALA A 102 0.44 -9.32 -1.25
C ALA A 102 0.23 -7.82 -1.45
N LEU A 103 1.21 -6.98 -1.09
CA LEU A 103 1.16 -5.53 -1.29
C LEU A 103 0.85 -5.19 -2.75
N CYS A 104 1.62 -5.74 -3.69
CA CYS A 104 1.46 -5.44 -5.11
C CYS A 104 0.13 -5.98 -5.68
N HIS A 105 -0.28 -7.19 -5.28
CA HIS A 105 -1.56 -7.76 -5.67
C HIS A 105 -2.73 -6.90 -5.19
N LEU A 106 -2.72 -6.52 -3.92
CA LEU A 106 -3.76 -5.67 -3.33
C LEU A 106 -3.81 -4.30 -4.02
N ALA A 107 -2.67 -3.71 -4.38
CA ALA A 107 -2.65 -2.46 -5.13
C ALA A 107 -3.38 -2.60 -6.48
N GLU A 108 -3.06 -3.62 -7.25
CA GLU A 108 -3.68 -3.84 -8.57
C GLU A 108 -5.18 -4.11 -8.50
N ILE A 109 -5.64 -4.96 -7.58
CA ILE A 109 -7.07 -5.27 -7.47
C ILE A 109 -7.87 -4.10 -6.90
N THR A 110 -7.26 -3.28 -6.02
CA THR A 110 -7.88 -2.06 -5.49
C THR A 110 -8.08 -1.04 -6.61
N ALA A 111 -7.05 -0.80 -7.41
CA ALA A 111 -7.10 0.11 -8.56
C ALA A 111 -8.22 -0.26 -9.54
N ARG A 112 -8.39 -1.56 -9.80
CA ARG A 112 -9.44 -2.07 -10.69
C ARG A 112 -10.80 -2.24 -10.01
N SER A 113 -10.89 -2.05 -8.70
CA SER A 113 -12.09 -2.36 -7.91
C SER A 113 -12.59 -3.79 -8.13
N GLU A 114 -11.67 -4.75 -8.21
CA GLU A 114 -11.95 -6.16 -8.45
C GLU A 114 -11.88 -6.99 -7.16
N GLY A 115 -12.77 -7.98 -7.03
CA GLY A 115 -12.76 -8.91 -5.91
C GLY A 115 -12.66 -8.20 -4.55
N PHE A 116 -11.66 -8.59 -3.76
CA PHE A 116 -11.36 -7.98 -2.45
C PHE A 116 -10.90 -6.51 -2.56
N GLY A 117 -10.46 -6.07 -3.74
CA GLY A 117 -10.10 -4.66 -3.98
C GLY A 117 -11.24 -3.67 -3.71
N LYS A 118 -12.50 -4.11 -3.88
CA LYS A 118 -13.67 -3.30 -3.51
C LYS A 118 -13.73 -3.03 -2.00
N GLU A 119 -13.32 -4.00 -1.20
CA GLU A 119 -13.27 -3.87 0.25
C GLU A 119 -12.09 -3.00 0.70
N MET A 120 -10.95 -3.15 0.04
CA MET A 120 -9.80 -2.25 0.24
C MET A 120 -10.18 -0.78 0.04
N GLY A 121 -11.03 -0.49 -0.94
CA GLY A 121 -11.54 0.85 -1.20
C GLY A 121 -12.39 1.48 -0.07
N LEU A 122 -12.74 0.72 0.95
CA LEU A 122 -13.40 1.24 2.16
C LEU A 122 -12.45 2.04 3.06
N GLY A 123 -11.15 1.82 2.95
CA GLY A 123 -10.14 2.32 3.89
C GLY A 123 -10.08 1.51 5.19
N SER A 124 -9.04 1.74 5.99
CA SER A 124 -8.75 0.90 7.17
C SER A 124 -9.91 0.86 8.16
N LYS A 125 -10.50 2.01 8.47
CA LYS A 125 -11.57 2.12 9.47
C LYS A 125 -12.79 1.27 9.13
N ARG A 126 -13.38 1.49 7.96
CA ARG A 126 -14.62 0.80 7.57
C ARG A 126 -14.38 -0.68 7.31
N LEU A 127 -13.19 -1.02 6.80
CA LEU A 127 -12.82 -2.40 6.56
C LEU A 127 -12.71 -3.16 7.89
N THR A 128 -11.98 -2.63 8.87
CA THR A 128 -11.81 -3.28 10.18
C THR A 128 -13.11 -3.35 10.97
N GLU A 129 -13.94 -2.30 10.93
CA GLU A 129 -15.30 -2.32 11.49
C GLU A 129 -16.14 -3.45 10.89
N LYS A 130 -16.09 -3.64 9.58
CA LYS A 130 -16.81 -4.72 8.85
C LYS A 130 -16.42 -6.11 9.35
N TYR A 131 -15.15 -6.31 9.67
CA TYR A 131 -14.63 -7.59 10.17
C TYR A 131 -14.63 -7.72 11.70
N GLY A 132 -15.22 -6.75 12.40
CA GLY A 132 -15.41 -6.81 13.87
C GLY A 132 -14.17 -6.44 14.67
N HIS A 133 -13.16 -5.84 14.06
CA HIS A 133 -11.88 -5.47 14.67
C HIS A 133 -11.54 -3.98 14.45
N PRO A 134 -12.41 -3.04 14.90
CA PRO A 134 -12.21 -1.61 14.71
C PRO A 134 -10.91 -1.07 15.32
N GLU A 135 -10.37 -1.77 16.32
CA GLU A 135 -9.12 -1.44 17.02
C GLU A 135 -7.89 -1.55 16.11
N LEU A 136 -7.98 -2.28 15.01
CA LEU A 136 -6.88 -2.42 14.03
C LEU A 136 -6.75 -1.24 13.08
N SER A 137 -7.71 -0.32 13.07
CA SER A 137 -7.59 0.90 12.27
C SER A 137 -6.70 1.91 12.97
N MET A 138 -5.50 2.11 12.45
CA MET A 138 -4.55 3.12 12.92
C MET A 138 -4.93 4.49 12.36
N SER A 139 -6.03 5.05 12.87
CA SER A 139 -6.64 6.28 12.35
C SER A 139 -7.29 7.14 13.44
N VAL A 140 -7.41 8.43 13.17
CA VAL A 140 -8.22 9.38 13.96
C VAL A 140 -9.31 9.95 13.08
N LYS A 141 -10.56 9.82 13.49
CA LYS A 141 -11.73 10.24 12.70
C LYS A 141 -11.80 9.61 11.30
N GLY A 142 -11.15 8.46 11.11
CA GLY A 142 -11.07 7.76 9.82
C GLY A 142 -9.98 8.27 8.88
N GLN A 143 -9.09 9.13 9.37
CA GLN A 143 -7.88 9.54 8.68
C GLN A 143 -6.69 8.76 9.26
N GLU A 144 -5.99 8.03 8.45
CA GLU A 144 -4.85 7.22 8.83
C GLU A 144 -3.67 8.09 9.29
N PHE A 145 -2.84 7.52 10.20
CA PHE A 145 -1.70 8.23 10.77
C PHE A 145 -0.56 8.37 9.75
N PRO A 146 0.14 9.52 9.75
CA PRO A 146 1.42 9.67 9.08
C PRO A 146 2.55 8.99 9.87
N ALA A 147 3.73 8.90 9.25
CA ALA A 147 4.94 8.33 9.87
C ALA A 147 5.49 9.18 11.04
N TYR A 148 5.26 10.46 11.01
CA TYR A 148 5.73 11.37 12.06
C TYR A 148 4.80 11.40 13.28
N ASP A 149 5.35 11.73 14.43
CA ASP A 149 4.56 11.94 15.65
C ASP A 149 3.88 13.32 15.59
N GLY A 150 2.55 13.32 15.47
CA GLY A 150 1.74 14.53 15.38
C GLY A 150 1.83 15.48 16.60
N ARG A 151 2.50 15.05 17.68
CA ARG A 151 2.73 15.89 18.87
C ARG A 151 3.92 16.84 18.73
N VAL A 152 4.76 16.66 17.68
CA VAL A 152 5.99 17.43 17.47
C VAL A 152 5.91 18.42 16.31
N ILE A 153 4.72 18.67 15.80
CA ILE A 153 4.46 19.63 14.72
C ILE A 153 3.66 20.80 15.24
#